data_5f2a59c4a871ede41c9130aeeffc0af2
#
_entry.id   5f2a59c4a871ede41c9130aeeffc0af2
#
_cell.length_a   1.000
_cell.length_b   1.000
_cell.length_c   1.000
_cell.angle_alpha   90.00
_cell.angle_beta   90.00
_cell.angle_gamma   90.00
#
_symmetry.space_group_name_H-M   'P 1'
#
loop_
_entity.id
_entity.type
_entity.pdbx_description
1 polymer ?
#
loop_
_entity_poly.entity_id
_entity_poly.type
_entity_poly.pdbx_seq_one_letter_code
_entity_poly.pdbx_strand_id
1 'polypeptide(L)'
;MKFRLTVLIVFSLCLSNVFADEGMWLLGNLKKNKQTDRVMRELGLQMPVNKLYNPKKPCLADAVVSFGGFCSGVVVSEDGLVFTNHHCGFSSIQQHSSVEHDYLKDGFVARSLEEELPNPELYVRFLLRTENVTKRVLSAAKHAKTESERRVAVDSVMNVIGMEVSEKDSTLTGIVDAYYAGNEFWLSVYRDYNAVSYTHLRAHETRS
;
A
#
# COMPACT_ATOMS: atom_id res chain seq x y z
N MET A 1 -38.40 -41.25 -2.46
CA MET A 1 -38.17 -40.57 -1.18
C MET A 1 -36.70 -40.20 -0.96
N LYS A 2 -35.74 -41.10 -1.16
CA LYS A 2 -34.28 -40.85 -0.97
C LYS A 2 -33.73 -39.74 -1.85
N PHE A 3 -34.09 -39.61 -3.13
CA PHE A 3 -33.62 -38.56 -4.05
C PHE A 3 -34.06 -37.15 -3.61
N ARG A 4 -35.30 -37.01 -3.14
CA ARG A 4 -35.79 -35.68 -2.63
C ARG A 4 -35.07 -35.25 -1.36
N LEU A 5 -34.71 -36.18 -0.49
CA LEU A 5 -33.96 -35.92 0.73
C LEU A 5 -32.53 -35.51 0.40
N THR A 6 -31.88 -36.16 -0.57
CA THR A 6 -30.51 -35.77 -1.02
C THR A 6 -30.49 -34.37 -1.63
N VAL A 7 -31.48 -34.01 -2.44
CA VAL A 7 -31.58 -32.64 -3.03
C VAL A 7 -31.78 -31.58 -1.93
N LEU A 8 -32.60 -31.88 -0.91
CA LEU A 8 -32.81 -30.99 0.22
C LEU A 8 -31.53 -30.78 1.05
N ILE A 9 -30.75 -31.83 1.28
CA ILE A 9 -29.47 -31.74 2.01
C ILE A 9 -28.44 -30.94 1.21
N VAL A 10 -28.32 -31.18 -0.09
CA VAL A 10 -27.40 -30.40 -0.96
C VAL A 10 -27.81 -28.94 -1.01
N PHE A 11 -29.11 -28.64 -1.12
CA PHE A 11 -29.60 -27.26 -1.11
C PHE A 11 -29.39 -26.58 0.23
N SER A 12 -29.53 -27.31 1.36
CA SER A 12 -29.23 -26.78 2.71
C SER A 12 -27.76 -26.50 2.92
N LEU A 13 -26.85 -27.30 2.35
CA LEU A 13 -25.40 -27.06 2.38
C LEU A 13 -24.98 -25.84 1.53
N CYS A 14 -25.72 -25.53 0.46
CA CYS A 14 -25.48 -24.31 -0.35
C CYS A 14 -25.97 -23.03 0.31
N LEU A 15 -26.77 -23.11 1.39
CA LEU A 15 -27.27 -21.96 2.14
C LEU A 15 -26.37 -21.57 3.33
N SER A 16 -25.24 -22.27 3.55
CA SER A 16 -24.25 -21.81 4.50
C SER A 16 -23.65 -20.50 3.97
N ASN A 17 -23.97 -19.40 4.62
CA ASN A 17 -23.33 -18.12 4.37
C ASN A 17 -21.84 -18.29 4.68
N VAL A 18 -21.02 -18.43 3.65
CA VAL A 18 -19.58 -18.32 3.79
C VAL A 18 -19.29 -16.83 4.03
N PHE A 19 -19.19 -16.46 5.27
CA PHE A 19 -18.66 -15.14 5.64
C PHE A 19 -17.16 -15.20 5.37
N ALA A 20 -16.75 -14.75 4.19
CA ALA A 20 -15.37 -14.40 3.96
C ALA A 20 -15.17 -12.97 4.45
N ASP A 21 -14.17 -12.72 5.28
CA ASP A 21 -13.75 -11.37 5.59
C ASP A 21 -13.35 -10.70 4.28
N GLU A 22 -14.03 -9.61 3.93
CA GLU A 22 -13.73 -8.89 2.69
C GLU A 22 -12.36 -8.24 2.81
N GLY A 23 -11.62 -8.28 1.71
CA GLY A 23 -10.24 -7.83 1.55
C GLY A 23 -9.93 -6.39 1.97
N MET A 24 -9.09 -5.68 1.22
CA MET A 24 -8.62 -4.36 1.58
C MET A 24 -9.72 -3.29 1.53
N TRP A 25 -9.82 -2.51 2.60
CA TRP A 25 -10.64 -1.30 2.63
C TRP A 25 -9.82 -0.07 2.24
N LEU A 26 -10.33 0.71 1.30
CA LEU A 26 -9.70 1.96 0.90
C LEU A 26 -9.75 2.99 2.03
N LEU A 27 -8.62 3.60 2.36
CA LEU A 27 -8.50 4.61 3.41
C LEU A 27 -9.50 5.75 3.23
N GLY A 28 -9.68 6.24 2.00
CA GLY A 28 -10.62 7.30 1.65
C GLY A 28 -12.09 6.95 1.92
N ASN A 29 -12.43 5.68 2.02
CA ASN A 29 -13.79 5.18 2.25
C ASN A 29 -14.07 4.83 3.72
N LEU A 30 -13.06 4.72 4.59
CA LEU A 30 -13.23 4.28 5.99
C LEU A 30 -14.30 5.07 6.76
N LYS A 31 -14.37 6.39 6.57
CA LYS A 31 -15.38 7.24 7.23
C LYS A 31 -16.74 7.23 6.55
N LYS A 32 -16.80 6.92 5.26
CA LYS A 32 -18.04 6.98 4.48
C LYS A 32 -18.89 5.73 4.68
N ASN A 33 -18.26 4.61 4.99
CA ASN A 33 -18.93 3.33 5.14
C ASN A 33 -19.10 2.97 6.62
N LYS A 34 -20.30 3.17 7.14
CA LYS A 34 -20.65 2.82 8.53
C LYS A 34 -20.51 1.32 8.83
N GLN A 35 -20.68 0.49 7.81
CA GLN A 35 -20.49 -0.96 7.94
C GLN A 35 -19.03 -1.30 8.20
N THR A 36 -18.09 -0.65 7.50
CA THR A 36 -16.65 -0.83 7.73
C THR A 36 -16.26 -0.48 9.17
N ASP A 37 -16.70 0.67 9.70
CA ASP A 37 -16.45 1.04 11.12
C ASP A 37 -16.98 -0.01 12.09
N ARG A 38 -18.19 -0.53 11.83
CA ARG A 38 -18.79 -1.57 12.65
C ARG A 38 -17.98 -2.86 12.63
N VAL A 39 -17.61 -3.35 11.43
CA VAL A 39 -16.82 -4.58 11.28
C VAL A 39 -15.44 -4.44 11.93
N MET A 40 -14.76 -3.30 11.75
CA MET A 40 -13.48 -3.04 12.41
C MET A 40 -13.58 -3.09 13.94
N ARG A 41 -14.69 -2.57 14.52
CA ARG A 41 -14.93 -2.65 15.97
C ARG A 41 -15.22 -4.07 16.43
N GLU A 42 -16.01 -4.82 15.66
CA GLU A 42 -16.28 -6.24 15.94
C GLU A 42 -15.00 -7.08 15.89
N LEU A 43 -14.04 -6.72 15.01
CA LEU A 43 -12.69 -7.30 14.94
C LEU A 43 -11.73 -6.78 16.04
N GLY A 44 -12.17 -5.89 16.92
CA GLY A 44 -11.40 -5.44 18.07
C GLY A 44 -10.78 -4.05 17.97
N LEU A 45 -11.11 -3.24 16.95
CA LEU A 45 -10.62 -1.87 16.87
C LEU A 45 -11.17 -1.03 18.03
N GLN A 46 -10.30 -0.58 18.93
CA GLN A 46 -10.68 0.26 20.09
C GLN A 46 -10.53 1.76 19.80
N MET A 47 -9.63 2.13 18.87
CA MET A 47 -9.42 3.54 18.54
C MET A 47 -10.46 4.07 17.55
N PRO A 48 -10.76 5.38 17.56
CA PRO A 48 -11.61 6.00 16.54
C PRO A 48 -10.99 5.92 15.14
N VAL A 49 -11.78 5.63 14.11
CA VAL A 49 -11.34 5.50 12.71
C VAL A 49 -10.59 6.74 12.20
N ASN A 50 -10.91 7.93 12.71
CA ASN A 50 -10.20 9.17 12.37
C ASN A 50 -8.77 9.26 12.93
N LYS A 51 -8.38 8.39 13.83
CA LYS A 51 -6.99 8.23 14.27
C LYS A 51 -6.22 7.26 13.36
N LEU A 52 -6.92 6.35 12.68
CA LEU A 52 -6.32 5.50 11.65
C LEU A 52 -6.02 6.30 10.39
N TYR A 53 -7.02 7.03 9.88
CA TYR A 53 -6.88 7.86 8.69
C TYR A 53 -7.68 9.15 8.80
N ASN A 54 -6.99 10.27 8.53
CA ASN A 54 -7.60 11.59 8.49
C ASN A 54 -6.88 12.49 7.46
N PRO A 55 -7.54 12.89 6.34
CA PRO A 55 -6.88 13.70 5.31
C PRO A 55 -6.57 15.15 5.75
N LYS A 56 -6.96 15.56 6.96
CA LYS A 56 -6.81 16.94 7.46
C LYS A 56 -6.03 17.07 8.76
N LYS A 57 -5.74 15.97 9.43
CA LYS A 57 -5.07 15.97 10.74
C LYS A 57 -4.14 14.77 10.84
N PRO A 58 -3.04 14.88 11.57
CA PRO A 58 -2.12 13.78 11.80
C PRO A 58 -2.85 12.51 12.28
N CYS A 59 -2.48 11.38 11.68
CA CYS A 59 -3.10 10.09 11.94
C CYS A 59 -2.09 8.96 11.75
N LEU A 60 -2.46 7.74 12.15
CA LEU A 60 -1.57 6.57 12.07
C LEU A 60 -1.11 6.27 10.64
N ALA A 61 -1.97 6.49 9.65
CA ALA A 61 -1.63 6.26 8.24
C ALA A 61 -0.47 7.14 7.75
N ASP A 62 -0.22 8.30 8.37
CA ASP A 62 0.87 9.19 7.97
C ASP A 62 2.25 8.62 8.32
N ALA A 63 2.33 7.68 9.27
CA ALA A 63 3.56 6.98 9.60
C ALA A 63 3.87 5.81 8.65
N VAL A 64 2.89 5.37 7.86
CA VAL A 64 3.06 4.26 6.91
C VAL A 64 3.55 4.81 5.59
N VAL A 65 4.65 4.24 5.09
CA VAL A 65 5.30 4.68 3.85
C VAL A 65 5.41 3.55 2.85
N SER A 66 5.44 3.90 1.55
CA SER A 66 5.93 2.99 0.53
C SER A 66 7.46 3.06 0.53
N PHE A 67 8.09 1.91 0.70
CA PHE A 67 9.55 1.76 0.77
C PHE A 67 10.08 1.32 -0.59
N GLY A 68 10.86 2.16 -1.24
CA GLY A 68 11.43 1.92 -2.56
C GLY A 68 10.40 1.75 -3.69
N GLY A 69 9.11 1.99 -3.45
CA GLY A 69 8.03 1.76 -4.42
C GLY A 69 7.54 0.31 -4.54
N PHE A 70 8.16 -0.62 -3.81
CA PHE A 70 7.86 -2.07 -3.91
C PHE A 70 7.53 -2.72 -2.57
N CYS A 71 7.82 -2.05 -1.46
CA CYS A 71 7.55 -2.54 -0.11
C CYS A 71 6.81 -1.49 0.73
N SER A 72 6.43 -1.87 1.95
CA SER A 72 5.90 -0.97 2.95
C SER A 72 6.90 -0.80 4.09
N GLY A 73 6.90 0.39 4.70
CA GLY A 73 7.64 0.69 5.90
C GLY A 73 6.80 1.49 6.89
N VAL A 74 7.31 1.67 8.09
CA VAL A 74 6.69 2.53 9.10
C VAL A 74 7.74 3.43 9.74
N VAL A 75 7.48 4.72 9.78
CA VAL A 75 8.30 5.71 10.48
C VAL A 75 8.06 5.57 11.97
N VAL A 76 9.12 5.42 12.75
CA VAL A 76 9.05 5.11 14.19
C VAL A 76 9.78 6.12 15.07
N SER A 77 10.43 7.13 14.49
CA SER A 77 11.07 8.22 15.24
C SER A 77 10.88 9.58 14.58
N GLU A 78 11.12 10.65 15.32
CA GLU A 78 11.11 12.04 14.83
C GLU A 78 12.29 12.30 13.86
N ASP A 79 13.37 11.55 13.98
CA ASP A 79 14.56 11.64 13.12
C ASP A 79 14.41 10.86 11.80
N GLY A 80 13.23 10.28 11.53
CA GLY A 80 12.94 9.58 10.28
C GLY A 80 13.40 8.12 10.23
N LEU A 81 13.60 7.45 11.38
CA LEU A 81 13.88 6.01 11.39
C LEU A 81 12.69 5.23 10.82
N VAL A 82 12.94 4.43 9.79
CA VAL A 82 11.94 3.60 9.12
C VAL A 82 12.19 2.12 9.38
N PHE A 83 11.16 1.43 9.85
CA PHE A 83 11.17 -0.02 9.93
C PHE A 83 10.52 -0.61 8.68
N THR A 84 11.14 -1.65 8.14
CA THR A 84 10.60 -2.44 7.02
C THR A 84 10.95 -3.91 7.18
N ASN A 85 10.46 -4.77 6.29
CA ASN A 85 10.79 -6.18 6.30
C ASN A 85 12.21 -6.44 5.77
N HIS A 86 12.88 -7.48 6.29
CA HIS A 86 14.22 -7.85 5.86
C HIS A 86 14.36 -8.02 4.35
N HIS A 87 13.41 -8.72 3.70
CA HIS A 87 13.46 -8.94 2.25
C HIS A 87 13.39 -7.65 1.44
N CYS A 88 12.83 -6.57 1.98
CA CYS A 88 12.77 -5.27 1.31
C CYS A 88 14.14 -4.57 1.29
N GLY A 89 14.98 -4.82 2.26
CA GLY A 89 16.35 -4.30 2.35
C GLY A 89 17.42 -5.22 1.77
N PHE A 90 17.05 -6.45 1.36
CA PHE A 90 18.02 -7.49 1.01
C PHE A 90 19.03 -7.06 -0.05
N SER A 91 18.60 -6.44 -1.14
CA SER A 91 19.49 -5.98 -2.22
C SER A 91 20.50 -4.94 -1.73
N SER A 92 20.07 -3.99 -0.90
CA SER A 92 20.97 -2.98 -0.34
C SER A 92 21.96 -3.59 0.65
N ILE A 93 21.53 -4.56 1.47
CA ILE A 93 22.42 -5.30 2.37
C ILE A 93 23.48 -6.04 1.56
N GLN A 94 23.07 -6.69 0.47
CA GLN A 94 23.98 -7.41 -0.42
C GLN A 94 24.99 -6.47 -1.10
N GLN A 95 24.56 -5.28 -1.53
CA GLN A 95 25.47 -4.28 -2.14
C GLN A 95 26.56 -3.80 -1.17
N HIS A 96 26.25 -3.72 0.12
CA HIS A 96 27.22 -3.32 1.14
C HIS A 96 28.05 -4.49 1.71
N SER A 97 27.66 -5.73 1.41
CA SER A 97 28.39 -6.91 1.89
C SER A 97 29.62 -7.19 1.03
N SER A 98 30.68 -7.62 1.66
CA SER A 98 31.92 -8.09 1.03
C SER A 98 32.39 -9.40 1.64
N VAL A 99 33.49 -9.96 1.15
CA VAL A 99 34.10 -11.17 1.73
C VAL A 99 34.60 -10.91 3.17
N GLU A 100 35.01 -9.67 3.47
CA GLU A 100 35.51 -9.26 4.79
C GLU A 100 34.37 -8.83 5.74
N HIS A 101 33.24 -8.39 5.15
CA HIS A 101 32.06 -7.89 5.89
C HIS A 101 30.78 -8.50 5.34
N ASP A 102 30.43 -9.69 5.78
CA ASP A 102 29.21 -10.38 5.35
C ASP A 102 28.01 -9.91 6.19
N TYR A 103 27.45 -8.73 5.86
CA TYR A 103 26.31 -8.17 6.58
C TYR A 103 25.02 -8.99 6.45
N LEU A 104 24.91 -9.85 5.43
CA LEU A 104 23.78 -10.78 5.32
C LEU A 104 23.83 -11.84 6.43
N LYS A 105 25.02 -12.27 6.79
CA LYS A 105 25.25 -13.30 7.82
C LYS A 105 25.40 -12.69 9.20
N ASP A 106 26.25 -11.67 9.32
CA ASP A 106 26.70 -11.15 10.61
C ASP A 106 25.80 -10.01 11.13
N GLY A 107 24.97 -9.44 10.25
CA GLY A 107 24.17 -8.25 10.53
C GLY A 107 25.02 -6.97 10.51
N PHE A 108 24.35 -5.83 10.69
CA PHE A 108 24.99 -4.52 10.77
C PHE A 108 24.21 -3.61 11.72
N VAL A 109 24.90 -2.81 12.52
CA VAL A 109 24.31 -1.79 13.38
C VAL A 109 25.22 -0.56 13.38
N ALA A 110 24.77 0.53 12.81
CA ALA A 110 25.39 1.84 12.96
C ALA A 110 25.12 2.39 14.37
N ARG A 111 26.14 2.87 15.04
CA ARG A 111 26.07 3.48 16.40
C ARG A 111 26.06 5.00 16.35
N SER A 112 26.38 5.57 15.20
CA SER A 112 26.33 7.00 14.92
C SER A 112 25.90 7.22 13.46
N LEU A 113 25.52 8.44 13.09
CA LEU A 113 25.14 8.79 11.72
C LEU A 113 26.29 8.62 10.72
N GLU A 114 27.53 8.77 11.17
CA GLU A 114 28.73 8.63 10.33
C GLU A 114 29.01 7.16 9.97
N GLU A 115 28.51 6.22 10.77
CA GLU A 115 28.62 4.79 10.50
C GLU A 115 27.53 4.27 9.56
N GLU A 116 26.50 5.07 9.29
CA GLU A 116 25.40 4.64 8.45
C GLU A 116 25.83 4.41 6.98
N LEU A 117 25.32 3.33 6.37
CA LEU A 117 25.66 2.95 5.02
C LEU A 117 24.76 3.67 4.01
N PRO A 118 25.32 4.41 3.04
CA PRO A 118 24.53 5.23 2.11
C PRO A 118 23.76 4.37 1.10
N ASN A 119 22.51 4.77 0.80
CA ASN A 119 21.65 4.10 -0.18
C ASN A 119 21.04 5.13 -1.15
N PRO A 120 21.81 5.64 -2.11
CA PRO A 120 21.44 6.79 -2.94
C PRO A 120 20.23 6.53 -3.85
N GLU A 121 19.91 5.29 -4.17
CA GLU A 121 18.78 4.92 -5.03
C GLU A 121 17.53 4.56 -4.25
N LEU A 122 17.62 4.46 -2.92
CA LEU A 122 16.49 4.12 -2.07
C LEU A 122 15.71 5.38 -1.70
N TYR A 123 14.40 5.31 -1.83
CA TYR A 123 13.51 6.39 -1.41
C TYR A 123 12.35 5.85 -0.56
N VAL A 124 11.78 6.71 0.24
CA VAL A 124 10.52 6.48 0.95
C VAL A 124 9.47 7.47 0.44
N ARG A 125 8.26 6.95 0.25
CA ARG A 125 7.15 7.68 -0.36
C ARG A 125 6.03 7.82 0.65
N PHE A 126 5.70 9.07 0.98
CA PHE A 126 4.62 9.41 1.91
C PHE A 126 3.33 9.72 1.15
N LEU A 127 2.24 9.09 1.55
CA LEU A 127 0.92 9.39 1.02
C LEU A 127 0.42 10.71 1.63
N LEU A 128 0.21 11.73 0.81
CA LEU A 128 -0.31 13.03 1.25
C LEU A 128 -1.84 13.09 1.20
N ARG A 129 -2.45 12.56 0.12
CA ARG A 129 -3.91 12.53 -0.06
C ARG A 129 -4.33 11.50 -1.08
N THR A 130 -5.60 11.09 -1.00
CA THR A 130 -6.27 10.28 -2.00
C THR A 130 -7.50 10.99 -2.54
N GLU A 131 -7.81 10.78 -3.83
CA GLU A 131 -8.90 11.43 -4.55
C GLU A 131 -9.60 10.43 -5.46
N ASN A 132 -10.94 10.33 -5.37
CA ASN A 132 -11.70 9.46 -6.26
C ASN A 132 -11.84 10.11 -7.64
N VAL A 133 -11.23 9.52 -8.64
CA VAL A 133 -11.21 9.99 -10.05
C VAL A 133 -12.01 9.10 -10.99
N THR A 134 -12.78 8.16 -10.44
CA THR A 134 -13.55 7.14 -11.17
C THR A 134 -14.38 7.77 -12.30
N LYS A 135 -15.13 8.83 -11.98
CA LYS A 135 -15.98 9.49 -12.96
C LYS A 135 -15.20 10.04 -14.15
N ARG A 136 -14.02 10.62 -13.89
CA ARG A 136 -13.15 11.18 -14.93
C ARG A 136 -12.58 10.07 -15.82
N VAL A 137 -12.07 8.99 -15.22
CA VAL A 137 -11.49 7.86 -15.94
C VAL A 137 -12.56 7.15 -16.79
N LEU A 138 -13.70 6.79 -16.22
CA LEU A 138 -14.76 6.09 -16.94
C LEU A 138 -15.40 6.95 -18.05
N SER A 139 -15.42 8.27 -17.89
CA SER A 139 -15.92 9.17 -18.94
C SER A 139 -15.07 9.12 -20.20
N ALA A 140 -13.77 8.94 -20.09
CA ALA A 140 -12.85 8.82 -21.24
C ALA A 140 -13.09 7.53 -22.04
N ALA A 141 -13.48 6.46 -21.37
CA ALA A 141 -13.74 5.17 -22.00
C ALA A 141 -15.19 5.06 -22.57
N LYS A 142 -16.03 6.09 -22.41
CA LYS A 142 -17.47 6.03 -22.76
C LYS A 142 -17.73 5.76 -24.23
N HIS A 143 -16.84 6.18 -25.13
CA HIS A 143 -17.00 6.05 -26.57
C HIS A 143 -16.20 4.90 -27.18
N ALA A 144 -15.48 4.14 -26.37
CA ALA A 144 -14.75 2.96 -26.81
C ALA A 144 -15.73 1.88 -27.31
N LYS A 145 -15.44 1.33 -28.48
CA LYS A 145 -16.28 0.31 -29.14
C LYS A 145 -15.82 -1.11 -28.82
N THR A 146 -14.56 -1.25 -28.43
CA THR A 146 -13.95 -2.54 -28.10
C THR A 146 -13.32 -2.47 -26.72
N GLU A 147 -13.10 -3.62 -26.08
CA GLU A 147 -12.42 -3.70 -24.79
C GLU A 147 -10.97 -3.21 -24.88
N SER A 148 -10.29 -3.45 -26.01
CA SER A 148 -8.95 -2.94 -26.25
C SER A 148 -8.92 -1.41 -26.28
N GLU A 149 -9.84 -0.78 -27.02
CA GLU A 149 -9.96 0.69 -27.05
C GLU A 149 -10.29 1.26 -25.67
N ARG A 150 -11.18 0.58 -24.93
CA ARG A 150 -11.54 0.95 -23.57
C ARG A 150 -10.30 0.95 -22.65
N ARG A 151 -9.52 -0.11 -22.69
CA ARG A 151 -8.31 -0.24 -21.88
C ARG A 151 -7.30 0.86 -22.20
N VAL A 152 -7.02 1.10 -23.47
CA VAL A 152 -6.09 2.17 -23.89
C VAL A 152 -6.58 3.55 -23.43
N ALA A 153 -7.87 3.83 -23.53
CA ALA A 153 -8.45 5.10 -23.09
C ALA A 153 -8.34 5.27 -21.56
N VAL A 154 -8.61 4.21 -20.80
CA VAL A 154 -8.49 4.20 -19.34
C VAL A 154 -7.03 4.44 -18.93
N ASP A 155 -6.08 3.66 -19.46
CA ASP A 155 -4.67 3.75 -19.13
C ASP A 155 -4.10 5.15 -19.47
N SER A 156 -4.50 5.69 -20.65
CA SER A 156 -4.10 7.04 -21.07
C SER A 156 -4.55 8.11 -20.08
N VAL A 157 -5.81 8.07 -19.66
CA VAL A 157 -6.36 9.09 -18.74
C VAL A 157 -5.80 8.92 -17.32
N MET A 158 -5.57 7.70 -16.86
CA MET A 158 -4.89 7.46 -15.59
C MET A 158 -3.51 8.10 -15.57
N ASN A 159 -2.72 7.93 -16.64
CA ASN A 159 -1.41 8.55 -16.79
C ASN A 159 -1.49 10.08 -16.81
N VAL A 160 -2.41 10.65 -17.58
CA VAL A 160 -2.61 12.12 -17.64
C VAL A 160 -2.94 12.68 -16.26
N ILE A 161 -3.83 12.03 -15.51
CA ILE A 161 -4.19 12.47 -14.15
C ILE A 161 -2.96 12.45 -13.22
N GLY A 162 -2.14 11.41 -13.32
CA GLY A 162 -0.89 11.31 -12.55
C GLY A 162 0.10 12.42 -12.91
N MET A 163 0.30 12.67 -14.21
CA MET A 163 1.21 13.72 -14.72
C MET A 163 0.80 15.12 -14.30
N GLU A 164 -0.49 15.45 -14.30
CA GLU A 164 -1.01 16.74 -13.85
C GLU A 164 -0.60 17.10 -12.42
N VAL A 165 -0.34 16.10 -11.56
CA VAL A 165 0.16 16.33 -10.20
C VAL A 165 1.59 16.86 -10.24
N SER A 166 2.46 16.19 -10.99
CA SER A 166 3.88 16.56 -11.11
C SER A 166 4.06 17.86 -11.88
N GLU A 167 3.19 18.18 -12.84
CA GLU A 167 3.19 19.45 -13.57
C GLU A 167 2.87 20.65 -12.67
N LYS A 168 1.98 20.45 -11.68
CA LYS A 168 1.61 21.49 -10.70
C LYS A 168 2.66 21.66 -9.60
N ASP A 169 3.28 20.59 -9.19
CA ASP A 169 4.33 20.55 -8.18
C ASP A 169 5.27 19.37 -8.48
N SER A 170 6.45 19.68 -8.99
CA SER A 170 7.45 18.67 -9.38
C SER A 170 8.01 17.86 -8.22
N THR A 171 7.72 18.23 -6.98
CA THR A 171 8.08 17.46 -5.77
C THR A 171 7.07 16.38 -5.44
N LEU A 172 5.97 16.32 -6.18
CA LEU A 172 4.87 15.39 -5.96
C LEU A 172 4.78 14.36 -7.09
N THR A 173 4.37 13.16 -6.72
CA THR A 173 4.08 12.06 -7.64
C THR A 173 2.60 11.68 -7.55
N GLY A 174 1.90 11.68 -8.68
CA GLY A 174 0.52 11.21 -8.79
C GLY A 174 0.47 9.80 -9.38
N ILE A 175 -0.22 8.88 -8.70
CA ILE A 175 -0.47 7.51 -9.19
C ILE A 175 -1.97 7.25 -9.14
N VAL A 176 -2.53 6.77 -10.24
CA VAL A 176 -3.94 6.36 -10.29
C VAL A 176 -3.99 4.84 -10.33
N ASP A 177 -4.70 4.25 -9.38
CA ASP A 177 -4.90 2.81 -9.27
C ASP A 177 -6.35 2.44 -9.50
N ALA A 178 -6.58 1.28 -10.14
CA ALA A 178 -7.89 0.68 -10.34
C ALA A 178 -8.21 -0.28 -9.19
N TYR A 179 -9.38 -0.13 -8.60
CA TYR A 179 -9.89 -0.96 -7.52
C TYR A 179 -11.18 -1.68 -7.93
N TYR A 180 -11.50 -2.77 -7.24
CA TYR A 180 -12.74 -3.55 -7.46
C TYR A 180 -12.94 -3.94 -8.92
N ALA A 181 -11.89 -4.54 -9.52
CA ALA A 181 -11.87 -4.94 -10.93
C ALA A 181 -12.16 -3.79 -11.93
N GLY A 182 -11.69 -2.57 -11.63
CA GLY A 182 -11.85 -1.40 -12.47
C GLY A 182 -13.20 -0.69 -12.33
N ASN A 183 -13.90 -0.93 -11.23
CA ASN A 183 -15.14 -0.20 -10.90
C ASN A 183 -14.89 1.12 -10.18
N GLU A 184 -13.73 1.25 -9.51
CA GLU A 184 -13.30 2.50 -8.89
C GLU A 184 -11.86 2.83 -9.29
N PHE A 185 -11.57 4.12 -9.45
CA PHE A 185 -10.23 4.64 -9.72
C PHE A 185 -9.89 5.73 -8.71
N TRP A 186 -8.73 5.61 -8.09
CA TRP A 186 -8.28 6.53 -7.06
C TRP A 186 -6.91 7.08 -7.40
N LEU A 187 -6.79 8.41 -7.41
CA LEU A 187 -5.52 9.11 -7.44
C LEU A 187 -4.95 9.14 -6.03
N SER A 188 -3.73 8.65 -5.89
CA SER A 188 -2.90 8.82 -4.70
C SER A 188 -1.80 9.83 -5.01
N VAL A 189 -1.66 10.85 -4.17
CA VAL A 189 -0.62 11.87 -4.30
C VAL A 189 0.41 11.66 -3.21
N TYR A 190 1.66 11.55 -3.63
CA TYR A 190 2.79 11.22 -2.78
C TYR A 190 3.86 12.30 -2.81
N ARG A 191 4.68 12.32 -1.76
CA ARG A 191 5.98 12.98 -1.74
C ARG A 191 7.06 11.96 -1.47
N ASP A 192 8.12 12.01 -2.29
CA ASP A 192 9.25 11.12 -2.19
C ASP A 192 10.39 11.80 -1.44
N TYR A 193 11.04 11.05 -0.55
CA TYR A 193 12.25 11.45 0.14
C TYR A 193 13.31 10.39 -0.09
N ASN A 194 14.50 10.78 -0.51
CA ASN A 194 15.61 9.85 -0.62
C ASN A 194 15.96 9.31 0.77
N ALA A 195 16.03 8.00 0.88
CA ALA A 195 16.51 7.36 2.10
C ALA A 195 18.03 7.51 2.17
N VAL A 196 18.52 8.11 3.24
CA VAL A 196 19.93 8.50 3.30
C VAL A 196 20.81 7.31 3.62
N SER A 197 20.37 6.36 4.48
CA SER A 197 21.26 5.33 4.99
C SER A 197 20.56 4.17 5.68
N TYR A 198 21.30 3.09 5.89
CA TYR A 198 20.92 1.95 6.73
C TYR A 198 21.52 2.08 8.11
N THR A 199 20.67 2.00 9.15
CA THR A 199 21.09 2.04 10.55
C THR A 199 21.19 0.68 11.19
N HIS A 200 20.29 -0.27 10.86
CA HIS A 200 20.23 -1.57 11.51
C HIS A 200 19.83 -2.69 10.55
N LEU A 201 20.63 -3.76 10.59
CA LEU A 201 20.33 -5.03 9.94
C LEU A 201 20.49 -6.15 10.98
N ARG A 202 19.42 -6.89 11.25
CA ARG A 202 19.57 -8.16 11.96
C ARG A 202 19.88 -9.26 10.95
N ALA A 203 20.86 -10.10 11.29
CA ALA A 203 21.05 -11.38 10.61
C ALA A 203 19.72 -12.16 10.64
N HIS A 204 19.40 -12.80 9.53
CA HIS A 204 18.16 -13.57 9.40
C HIS A 204 18.22 -14.76 10.36
N GLU A 205 17.39 -14.77 11.38
CA GLU A 205 17.09 -16.01 12.09
C GLU A 205 16.21 -16.85 11.18
N THR A 206 16.83 -17.82 10.49
CA THR A 206 16.08 -18.89 9.82
C THR A 206 15.40 -19.69 10.93
N ARG A 207 14.10 -19.49 11.08
CA ARG A 207 13.29 -20.46 11.84
C ARG A 207 13.27 -21.75 11.03
N SER A 208 14.03 -22.71 11.50
CA SER A 208 13.88 -24.12 11.16
C SER A 208 12.52 -24.65 11.58
#